data_e844967b43645eb9ca1cb42df6718af5
#
_entry.id   e844967b43645eb9ca1cb42df6718af5
#
_cell.length_a   1.000
_cell.length_b   1.000
_cell.length_c   1.000
_cell.angle_alpha   90.00
_cell.angle_beta   90.00
_cell.angle_gamma   90.00
#
_symmetry.space_group_name_H-M   'P 1'
#
loop_
_entity.id
_entity.type
_entity.pdbx_description
1 polymer ?
#
loop_
_entity_poly.entity_id
_entity_poly.type
_entity_poly.pdbx_seq_one_letter_code
_entity_poly.pdbx_strand_id
1 'polypeptide(L)'
;MREVNVAIADDNERILDMLGEIIEQDHDLNLIGKANNGEDMYHLIKEKEPDVVLLDLIMPKLDGLSVMEKINADDQITKRPEFIIVTAVG
;
A
#
# COMPACT_ATOMS: atom_id res chain seq x y z
N MET A 1 -19.10 9.81 -9.65
CA MET A 1 -18.51 8.47 -9.54
C MET A 1 -17.43 8.47 -8.48
N ARG A 2 -17.41 7.45 -7.66
CA ARG A 2 -16.53 7.43 -6.50
C ARG A 2 -15.19 6.79 -6.86
N GLU A 3 -14.12 7.55 -6.70
CA GLU A 3 -12.78 7.03 -6.90
C GLU A 3 -12.31 6.25 -5.67
N VAL A 4 -11.57 5.17 -5.90
CA VAL A 4 -10.92 4.41 -4.85
C VAL A 4 -9.46 4.82 -4.79
N ASN A 5 -9.02 5.30 -3.64
CA ASN A 5 -7.63 5.71 -3.43
C ASN A 5 -6.78 4.49 -3.09
N VAL A 6 -5.74 4.27 -3.88
CA VAL A 6 -4.89 3.09 -3.79
C VAL A 6 -3.45 3.49 -3.51
N ALA A 7 -2.80 2.79 -2.59
CA ALA A 7 -1.37 2.89 -2.37
C ALA A 7 -0.72 1.52 -2.60
N ILE A 8 0.54 1.52 -2.99
CA ILE A 8 1.27 0.29 -3.32
C ILE A 8 2.57 0.25 -2.51
N ALA A 9 2.86 -0.91 -1.93
CA ALA A 9 4.14 -1.15 -1.25
C ALA A 9 4.79 -2.42 -1.78
N ASP A 10 5.99 -2.28 -2.32
CA ASP A 10 6.80 -3.39 -2.81
C ASP A 10 8.24 -2.91 -2.93
N ASP A 11 9.21 -3.73 -2.51
CA ASP A 11 10.61 -3.34 -2.59
C ASP A 11 11.19 -3.47 -4.00
N ASN A 12 10.45 -4.08 -4.92
CA ASN A 12 10.86 -4.22 -6.30
C ASN A 12 10.31 -3.05 -7.13
N GLU A 13 11.20 -2.18 -7.60
CA GLU A 13 10.83 -0.99 -8.36
C GLU A 13 10.06 -1.32 -9.64
N ARG A 14 10.39 -2.42 -10.30
CA ARG A 14 9.68 -2.84 -11.52
C ARG A 14 8.23 -3.18 -11.23
N ILE A 15 7.99 -3.85 -10.11
CA ILE A 15 6.63 -4.21 -9.69
C ILE A 15 5.86 -2.96 -9.31
N LEU A 16 6.49 -2.04 -8.58
CA LEU A 16 5.86 -0.77 -8.26
C LEU A 16 5.44 0.00 -9.51
N ASP A 17 6.33 0.09 -10.49
CA ASP A 17 6.05 0.80 -11.72
C ASP A 17 4.94 0.12 -12.52
N MET A 18 4.99 -1.20 -12.63
CA MET A 18 3.97 -1.97 -13.36
C MET A 18 2.60 -1.84 -12.73
N LEU A 19 2.51 -2.01 -11.42
CA LEU A 19 1.25 -1.89 -10.70
C LEU A 19 0.72 -0.46 -10.76
N GLY A 20 1.62 0.51 -10.64
CA GLY A 20 1.26 1.91 -10.76
C GLY A 20 0.63 2.25 -12.11
N GLU A 21 1.22 1.75 -13.18
CA GLU A 21 0.69 1.95 -14.53
C GLU A 21 -0.69 1.33 -14.70
N ILE A 22 -0.88 0.11 -14.18
CA ILE A 22 -2.17 -0.57 -14.24
C ILE A 22 -3.24 0.25 -13.52
N ILE A 23 -2.93 0.74 -12.34
CA ILE A 23 -3.87 1.54 -11.56
C ILE A 23 -4.19 2.85 -12.26
N GLU A 24 -3.18 3.52 -12.79
CA GLU A 24 -3.37 4.81 -13.45
C GLU A 24 -4.20 4.73 -14.73
N GLN A 25 -4.27 3.55 -15.35
CA GLN A 25 -5.10 3.33 -16.53
C GLN A 25 -6.58 3.15 -16.20
N ASP A 26 -6.90 2.94 -14.93
CA ASP A 26 -8.29 2.72 -14.52
C ASP A 26 -8.87 4.02 -13.97
N HIS A 27 -9.95 4.50 -14.58
CA HIS A 27 -10.58 5.76 -14.20
C HIS A 27 -11.22 5.73 -12.81
N ASP A 28 -11.52 4.56 -12.30
CA ASP A 28 -12.15 4.41 -10.98
C ASP A 28 -11.12 4.30 -9.85
N LEU A 29 -9.85 4.18 -10.19
CA LEU A 29 -8.77 4.05 -9.22
C LEU A 29 -7.87 5.28 -9.25
N ASN A 30 -7.46 5.71 -8.09
CA ASN A 30 -6.57 6.87 -7.95
C ASN A 30 -5.33 6.44 -7.17
N LEU A 31 -4.17 6.41 -7.83
CA LEU A 31 -2.92 6.07 -7.17
C LEU A 31 -2.43 7.27 -6.36
N ILE A 32 -2.43 7.14 -5.04
CA ILE A 32 -2.07 8.24 -4.15
C ILE A 32 -0.67 8.13 -3.56
N GLY A 33 -0.01 7.01 -3.72
CA GLY A 33 1.36 6.88 -3.25
C GLY A 33 1.94 5.50 -3.46
N LYS A 34 3.27 5.45 -3.43
CA LYS A 34 4.05 4.21 -3.53
C LYS A 34 5.14 4.24 -2.47
N ALA A 35 5.45 3.08 -1.91
CA ALA A 35 6.54 2.93 -0.96
C ALA A 35 7.33 1.67 -1.28
N ASN A 36 8.63 1.69 -1.02
CA ASN A 36 9.49 0.53 -1.28
C ASN A 36 9.91 -0.19 0.00
N ASN A 37 9.33 0.19 1.11
CA ASN A 37 9.57 -0.46 2.40
C ASN A 37 8.36 -0.24 3.31
N GLY A 38 8.27 -1.03 4.36
CA GLY A 38 7.11 -1.01 5.24
C GLY A 38 7.02 0.22 6.12
N GLU A 39 8.15 0.77 6.52
CA GLU A 39 8.15 1.97 7.36
C GLU A 39 7.55 3.16 6.62
N ASP A 40 7.97 3.37 5.37
CA ASP A 40 7.41 4.45 4.55
C ASP A 40 5.93 4.21 4.25
N MET A 41 5.54 2.94 4.03
CA MET A 41 4.13 2.62 3.80
C MET A 41 3.29 2.92 5.04
N TYR A 42 3.77 2.60 6.22
CA TYR A 42 3.06 2.90 7.44
C TYR A 42 2.78 4.41 7.55
N HIS A 43 3.79 5.24 7.32
CA HIS A 43 3.62 6.70 7.34
C HIS A 43 2.68 7.20 6.24
N LEU A 44 2.77 6.60 5.06
CA LEU A 44 1.89 6.95 3.95
C LEU A 44 0.43 6.68 4.28
N ILE A 45 0.16 5.54 4.90
CA ILE A 45 -1.20 5.18 5.31
C ILE A 45 -1.74 6.19 6.34
N LYS A 46 -0.92 6.59 7.29
CA LYS A 46 -1.33 7.58 8.29
C LYS A 46 -1.62 8.94 7.66
N GLU A 47 -0.79 9.36 6.72
CA GLU A 47 -0.92 10.69 6.10
C GLU A 47 -2.00 10.77 5.05
N LYS A 48 -2.06 9.77 4.17
CA LYS A 48 -2.88 9.82 2.95
C LYS A 48 -4.21 9.10 3.08
N GLU A 49 -4.36 8.24 4.05
CA GLU A 49 -5.59 7.48 4.31
C GLU A 49 -6.14 6.78 3.06
N PRO A 50 -5.36 5.90 2.42
CA PRO A 50 -5.84 5.17 1.24
C PRO A 50 -7.01 4.27 1.58
N ASP A 51 -7.82 3.97 0.57
CA ASP A 51 -8.92 3.01 0.71
C ASP A 51 -8.41 1.57 0.61
N VAL A 52 -7.44 1.35 -0.28
CA VAL A 52 -6.86 0.03 -0.55
C VAL A 52 -5.34 0.14 -0.59
N VAL A 53 -4.67 -0.84 -0.01
CA VAL A 53 -3.21 -0.95 -0.08
C VAL A 53 -2.85 -2.28 -0.71
N LEU A 54 -2.09 -2.24 -1.80
CA LEU A 54 -1.47 -3.43 -2.38
C LEU A 54 -0.13 -3.61 -1.66
N LEU A 55 0.04 -4.72 -0.97
CA LEU A 55 1.12 -4.87 0.00
C LEU A 55 1.92 -6.14 -0.24
N ASP A 56 3.22 -5.98 -0.48
CA ASP A 56 4.16 -7.10 -0.49
C ASP A 56 4.46 -7.48 0.95
N LEU A 57 4.50 -8.77 1.23
CA LEU A 57 4.81 -9.27 2.58
C LEU A 57 6.28 -9.17 2.91
N ILE A 58 7.15 -9.27 1.90
CA ILE A 58 8.61 -9.31 2.12
C ILE A 58 9.21 -7.98 1.69
N MET A 59 9.49 -7.12 2.67
CA MET A 59 10.10 -5.83 2.42
C MET A 59 11.13 -5.52 3.51
N PRO A 60 12.15 -4.69 3.20
CA PRO A 60 13.11 -4.26 4.22
C PRO A 60 12.48 -3.27 5.20
N LYS A 61 13.13 -3.08 6.32
CA LYS A 61 12.79 -2.17 7.42
C LYS A 61 11.55 -2.58 8.19
N LEU A 62 10.47 -2.92 7.52
CA LEU A 62 9.24 -3.35 8.15
C LEU A 62 8.48 -4.17 7.11
N ASP A 63 8.30 -5.46 7.36
CA ASP A 63 7.60 -6.32 6.42
C ASP A 63 6.09 -6.05 6.39
N GLY A 64 5.41 -6.64 5.41
CA GLY A 64 3.99 -6.38 5.20
C GLY A 64 3.11 -6.78 6.39
N LEU A 65 3.38 -7.93 7.01
CA LEU A 65 2.62 -8.35 8.19
C LEU A 65 2.77 -7.36 9.34
N SER A 66 4.00 -6.88 9.54
CA SER A 66 4.28 -5.91 10.59
C SER A 66 3.60 -4.56 10.32
N VAL A 67 3.52 -4.15 9.05
CA VAL A 67 2.76 -2.95 8.67
C VAL A 67 1.30 -3.11 9.09
N MET A 68 0.69 -4.24 8.74
CA MET A 68 -0.72 -4.49 9.09
C MET A 68 -0.93 -4.48 10.59
N GLU A 69 -0.03 -5.10 11.35
CA GLU A 69 -0.12 -5.10 12.81
C GLU A 69 0.01 -3.70 13.39
N LYS A 70 0.94 -2.90 12.88
CA LYS A 70 1.12 -1.51 13.35
C LYS A 70 -0.11 -0.66 13.05
N ILE A 71 -0.69 -0.82 11.88
CA ILE A 71 -1.90 -0.09 11.52
C ILE A 71 -3.06 -0.46 12.45
N ASN A 72 -3.22 -1.75 12.73
CA ASN A 72 -4.30 -2.22 13.61
C ASN A 72 -4.10 -1.77 15.06
N ALA A 73 -2.88 -1.62 15.50
CA ALA A 73 -2.56 -1.23 16.88
C ALA A 73 -2.51 0.28 17.09
N ASP A 74 -2.52 1.07 16.03
CA ASP A 74 -2.39 2.53 16.11
C ASP A 74 -3.77 3.18 16.31
N ASP A 75 -4.01 3.67 17.53
CA ASP A 75 -5.28 4.30 17.88
C ASP A 75 -5.52 5.62 17.17
N GLN A 76 -4.48 6.23 16.62
CA GLN A 76 -4.60 7.48 15.87
C GLN A 76 -5.14 7.26 14.48
N ILE A 77 -5.09 6.02 13.97
CA ILE A 77 -5.59 5.70 12.65
C ILE A 77 -7.08 5.36 12.76
N THR A 78 -7.91 6.24 12.24
CA THR A 78 -9.36 6.05 12.26
C THR A 78 -9.87 5.38 11.00
N LYS A 79 -9.19 5.59 9.87
CA LYS A 79 -9.52 4.95 8.61
C LYS A 79 -8.47 3.89 8.29
N ARG A 80 -8.86 2.62 8.42
CA ARG A 80 -7.99 1.50 8.09
C ARG A 80 -8.26 1.03 6.67
N PRO A 81 -7.21 0.89 5.84
CA PRO A 81 -7.40 0.45 4.47
C PRO A 81 -7.69 -1.05 4.39
N GLU A 82 -8.27 -1.46 3.27
CA GLU A 82 -8.29 -2.87 2.91
C GLU A 82 -6.92 -3.24 2.36
N PHE A 83 -6.36 -4.35 2.81
CA PHE A 83 -5.07 -4.82 2.34
C PHE A 83 -5.25 -5.96 1.33
N ILE A 84 -4.60 -5.82 0.18
CA ILE A 84 -4.52 -6.88 -0.81
C ILE A 84 -3.06 -7.30 -0.87
N ILE A 85 -2.79 -8.57 -0.55
CA ILE A 85 -1.44 -9.09 -0.53
C ILE A 85 -1.01 -9.41 -1.95
N VAL A 86 0.12 -8.82 -2.36
CA VAL A 86 0.73 -9.05 -3.66
C VAL A 86 2.13 -9.59 -3.39
N THR A 87 2.29 -10.89 -3.49
CA THR A 87 3.59 -11.49 -3.24
C THR A 87 3.99 -12.36 -4.41
N ALA A 88 5.27 -12.24 -4.79
CA ALA A 88 5.82 -13.09 -5.83
C ALA A 88 6.19 -14.42 -5.20
N VAL A 89 5.57 -15.48 -5.67
CA VAL A 89 5.93 -16.84 -5.28
C VAL A 89 6.83 -17.37 -6.37
N GLY A 90 8.11 -17.32 -6.09
CA GLY A 90 9.11 -17.77 -7.03
C GLY A 90 9.41 -19.24 -6.90
#